data_6febd4db03b5cd3798a8c4992daf6bbf
#
_entry.id   6febd4db03b5cd3798a8c4992daf6bbf
#
_cell.length_a   1.000
_cell.length_b   1.000
_cell.length_c   1.000
_cell.angle_alpha   90.00
_cell.angle_beta   90.00
_cell.angle_gamma   90.00
#
_symmetry.space_group_name_H-M   'P 1'
#
loop_
_entity.id
_entity.type
_entity.pdbx_description
1 polymer ?
#
loop_
_entity_poly.entity_id
_entity_poly.type
_entity_poly.pdbx_seq_one_letter_code
_entity_poly.pdbx_strand_id
1 'polypeptide(L)'
;KSSWELEMMAEGAEIQMAMFEAVAAVGGEGVPEIELVAAAEAVSRAAGFGGNVQMRRFPLQCDRGVIVAGRAGGIPSFFDSAIGGTGPHPMASMGSGFSKIRANEPVLVDLVHLHRGYVVDTTRMFVAGSLSSEWQERLDDMIAVKEEVVDVLDQGKDCSQAWRQGYALAEELGHAN
;
A
#
# COMPACT_ATOMS: atom_id res chain seq x y z
N LYS A 1 20.74 5.54 -10.91
CA LYS A 1 19.66 6.24 -11.67
C LYS A 1 20.19 7.58 -12.15
N SER A 2 19.80 8.01 -13.33
CA SER A 2 20.10 9.35 -13.88
C SER A 2 19.18 10.40 -13.23
N SER A 3 19.52 11.68 -13.40
CA SER A 3 18.65 12.78 -12.94
C SER A 3 17.27 12.75 -13.59
N TRP A 4 17.21 12.40 -14.89
CA TRP A 4 15.94 12.25 -15.60
C TRP A 4 15.07 11.11 -15.06
N GLU A 5 15.65 9.96 -14.71
CA GLU A 5 14.92 8.85 -14.11
C GLU A 5 14.34 9.23 -12.74
N LEU A 6 15.10 9.97 -11.95
CA LEU A 6 14.64 10.48 -10.67
C LEU A 6 13.50 11.50 -10.82
N GLU A 7 13.57 12.36 -11.84
CA GLU A 7 12.50 13.29 -12.19
C GLU A 7 11.21 12.57 -12.56
N MET A 8 11.28 11.52 -13.40
CA MET A 8 10.10 10.72 -13.75
C MET A 8 9.47 10.02 -12.53
N MET A 9 10.30 9.56 -11.61
CA MET A 9 9.81 8.98 -10.35
C MET A 9 9.16 10.03 -9.44
N ALA A 10 9.72 11.25 -9.38
CA ALA A 10 9.14 12.35 -8.63
C ALA A 10 7.79 12.79 -9.19
N GLU A 11 7.67 12.97 -10.52
CA GLU A 11 6.40 13.26 -11.18
C GLU A 11 5.35 12.15 -10.91
N GLY A 12 5.77 10.88 -10.94
CA GLY A 12 4.92 9.75 -10.58
C GLY A 12 4.44 9.78 -9.14
N ALA A 13 5.31 10.22 -8.21
CA ALA A 13 4.95 10.37 -6.80
C ALA A 13 3.92 11.48 -6.57
N GLU A 14 3.98 12.60 -7.31
CA GLU A 14 2.97 13.66 -7.26
C GLU A 14 1.60 13.14 -7.72
N ILE A 15 1.56 12.36 -8.80
CA ILE A 15 0.32 11.72 -9.27
C ILE A 15 -0.22 10.77 -8.19
N GLN A 16 0.65 10.00 -7.55
CA GLN A 16 0.26 9.07 -6.49
C GLN A 16 -0.28 9.81 -5.26
N MET A 17 0.24 10.98 -4.91
CA MET A 17 -0.35 11.83 -3.87
C MET A 17 -1.78 12.26 -4.22
N ALA A 18 -2.03 12.65 -5.47
CA ALA A 18 -3.39 12.96 -5.93
C ALA A 18 -4.33 11.74 -5.87
N MET A 19 -3.81 10.52 -6.08
CA MET A 19 -4.59 9.29 -5.88
C MET A 19 -4.98 9.12 -4.40
N PHE A 20 -4.08 9.35 -3.45
CA PHE A 20 -4.40 9.32 -2.01
C PHE A 20 -5.42 10.38 -1.62
N GLU A 21 -5.32 11.59 -2.17
CA GLU A 21 -6.30 12.66 -1.95
C GLU A 21 -7.70 12.28 -2.46
N ALA A 22 -7.76 11.62 -3.62
CA ALA A 22 -9.03 11.11 -4.16
C ALA A 22 -9.64 10.03 -3.26
N VAL A 23 -8.82 9.12 -2.71
CA VAL A 23 -9.27 8.14 -1.71
C VAL A 23 -9.81 8.84 -0.47
N ALA A 24 -9.09 9.82 0.07
CA ALA A 24 -9.51 10.57 1.24
C ALA A 24 -10.81 11.35 1.02
N ALA A 25 -11.01 11.87 -0.19
CA ALA A 25 -12.21 12.64 -0.55
C ALA A 25 -13.50 11.79 -0.59
N VAL A 26 -13.41 10.52 -0.98
CA VAL A 26 -14.56 9.62 -1.04
C VAL A 26 -14.65 8.70 0.17
N GLY A 27 -13.56 8.54 0.92
CA GLY A 27 -13.46 7.63 2.05
C GLY A 27 -14.36 8.04 3.21
N GLY A 28 -14.98 7.05 3.84
CA GLY A 28 -15.85 7.25 4.97
C GLY A 28 -16.52 5.97 5.43
N GLU A 29 -17.15 6.01 6.60
CA GLU A 29 -17.91 4.87 7.12
C GLU A 29 -19.01 4.46 6.12
N GLY A 30 -19.10 3.17 5.87
CA GLY A 30 -20.12 2.56 4.99
C GLY A 30 -19.74 2.56 3.51
N VAL A 31 -18.67 3.22 3.11
CA VAL A 31 -18.17 3.19 1.73
C VAL A 31 -17.48 1.84 1.47
N PRO A 32 -17.79 1.16 0.35
CA PRO A 32 -17.11 -0.10 0.02
C PRO A 32 -15.67 0.15 -0.47
N GLU A 33 -14.78 -0.79 -0.17
CA GLU A 33 -13.36 -0.74 -0.60
C GLU A 33 -13.20 -0.49 -2.10
N ILE A 34 -14.06 -1.11 -2.93
CA ILE A 34 -14.01 -1.00 -4.38
C ILE A 34 -14.26 0.43 -4.89
N GLU A 35 -15.02 1.24 -4.17
CA GLU A 35 -15.25 2.64 -4.53
C GLU A 35 -14.01 3.50 -4.28
N LEU A 36 -13.25 3.21 -3.21
CA LEU A 36 -12.02 3.90 -2.91
C LEU A 36 -10.96 3.63 -3.98
N VAL A 37 -10.79 2.35 -4.33
CA VAL A 37 -9.82 1.98 -5.36
C VAL A 37 -10.21 2.55 -6.71
N ALA A 38 -11.51 2.57 -7.05
CA ALA A 38 -12.00 3.18 -8.29
C ALA A 38 -11.67 4.69 -8.36
N ALA A 39 -11.78 5.42 -7.23
CA ALA A 39 -11.41 6.83 -7.17
C ALA A 39 -9.91 7.04 -7.42
N ALA A 40 -9.05 6.26 -6.77
CA ALA A 40 -7.61 6.30 -7.00
C ALA A 40 -7.25 5.95 -8.44
N GLU A 41 -7.84 4.88 -8.98
CA GLU A 41 -7.60 4.44 -10.36
C GLU A 41 -8.05 5.45 -11.41
N ALA A 42 -9.12 6.20 -11.15
CA ALA A 42 -9.58 7.26 -12.05
C ALA A 42 -8.51 8.34 -12.22
N VAL A 43 -7.86 8.76 -11.12
CA VAL A 43 -6.73 9.72 -11.15
C VAL A 43 -5.56 9.14 -11.93
N SER A 44 -5.15 7.92 -11.59
CA SER A 44 -4.03 7.24 -12.25
C SER A 44 -4.27 7.10 -13.76
N ARG A 45 -5.48 6.72 -14.15
CA ARG A 45 -5.87 6.59 -15.57
C ARG A 45 -5.87 7.92 -16.29
N ALA A 46 -6.41 8.97 -15.67
CA ALA A 46 -6.40 10.32 -16.23
C ALA A 46 -4.98 10.88 -16.43
N ALA A 47 -4.05 10.49 -15.57
CA ALA A 47 -2.64 10.82 -15.67
C ALA A 47 -1.85 9.97 -16.70
N GLY A 48 -2.52 9.09 -17.43
CA GLY A 48 -1.94 8.34 -18.56
C GLY A 48 -1.48 6.92 -18.23
N PHE A 49 -1.80 6.37 -17.06
CA PHE A 49 -1.50 4.97 -16.77
C PHE A 49 -2.32 4.04 -17.69
N GLY A 50 -1.63 3.33 -18.57
CA GLY A 50 -2.24 2.62 -19.68
C GLY A 50 -2.69 1.19 -19.39
N GLY A 51 -2.28 0.57 -18.28
CA GLY A 51 -2.50 -0.86 -18.10
C GLY A 51 -2.23 -1.37 -16.70
N ASN A 52 -1.85 -2.61 -16.59
CA ASN A 52 -1.44 -3.27 -15.36
C ASN A 52 0.07 -3.13 -15.14
N VAL A 53 0.50 -3.17 -13.89
CA VAL A 53 1.91 -3.26 -13.57
C VAL A 53 2.39 -4.67 -13.89
N GLN A 54 3.41 -4.76 -14.75
CA GLN A 54 4.04 -6.03 -15.09
C GLN A 54 4.99 -6.45 -13.96
N MET A 55 4.73 -7.60 -13.38
CA MET A 55 5.63 -8.18 -12.39
C MET A 55 6.85 -8.83 -13.08
N ARG A 56 7.97 -8.86 -12.38
CA ARG A 56 9.17 -9.55 -12.86
C ARG A 56 8.93 -11.04 -13.13
N ARG A 57 8.06 -11.66 -12.35
CA ARG A 57 7.66 -13.07 -12.52
C ARG A 57 6.52 -13.14 -13.53
N PHE A 58 6.82 -13.58 -14.74
CA PHE A 58 5.83 -13.83 -15.78
C PHE A 58 4.92 -15.03 -15.41
N PRO A 59 3.62 -15.01 -15.66
CA PRO A 59 2.80 -13.96 -16.29
C PRO A 59 2.09 -13.04 -15.28
N LEU A 60 2.64 -12.86 -14.09
CA LEU A 60 1.99 -12.12 -13.02
C LEU A 60 1.85 -10.64 -13.36
N GLN A 61 0.68 -10.12 -13.08
CA GLN A 61 0.34 -8.71 -13.15
C GLN A 61 -0.21 -8.27 -11.79
N CYS A 62 0.04 -7.03 -11.41
CA CYS A 62 -0.47 -6.42 -10.21
C CYS A 62 -1.48 -5.33 -10.59
N ASP A 63 -2.54 -5.22 -9.82
CA ASP A 63 -3.47 -4.11 -9.93
C ASP A 63 -2.80 -2.79 -9.52
N ARG A 64 -3.41 -1.68 -9.90
CA ARG A 64 -2.91 -0.32 -9.59
C ARG A 64 -3.12 0.07 -8.13
N GLY A 65 -3.96 -0.65 -7.42
CA GLY A 65 -4.20 -0.40 -6.02
C GLY A 65 -4.91 -1.53 -5.33
N VAL A 66 -4.55 -1.73 -4.08
CA VAL A 66 -5.24 -2.60 -3.14
C VAL A 66 -5.66 -1.74 -1.95
N ILE A 67 -6.97 -1.65 -1.71
CA ILE A 67 -7.51 -0.96 -0.54
C ILE A 67 -8.32 -1.97 0.24
N VAL A 68 -7.93 -2.23 1.48
CA VAL A 68 -8.55 -3.23 2.32
C VAL A 68 -8.79 -2.69 3.73
N ALA A 69 -9.96 -2.96 4.28
CA ALA A 69 -10.40 -2.46 5.57
C ALA A 69 -10.49 -3.56 6.63
N GLY A 70 -10.02 -3.28 7.83
CA GLY A 70 -10.13 -4.17 8.98
C GLY A 70 -9.60 -5.57 8.70
N ARG A 71 -10.41 -6.61 8.91
CA ARG A 71 -10.01 -8.01 8.77
C ARG A 71 -9.53 -8.40 7.36
N ALA A 72 -9.99 -7.72 6.32
CA ALA A 72 -9.57 -8.01 4.95
C ALA A 72 -8.07 -7.76 4.76
N GLY A 73 -7.51 -6.78 5.45
CA GLY A 73 -6.06 -6.48 5.44
C GLY A 73 -5.18 -7.60 6.01
N GLY A 74 -5.75 -8.46 6.88
CA GLY A 74 -5.04 -9.61 7.45
C GLY A 74 -5.16 -10.91 6.64
N ILE A 75 -5.82 -10.90 5.49
CA ILE A 75 -5.93 -12.08 4.63
C ILE A 75 -4.66 -12.20 3.79
N PRO A 76 -3.90 -13.30 3.90
CA PRO A 76 -2.67 -13.44 3.15
C PRO A 76 -2.96 -13.60 1.65
N SER A 77 -2.10 -13.01 0.82
CA SER A 77 -2.14 -13.21 -0.62
C SER A 77 -1.62 -14.59 -1.00
N PHE A 78 -1.99 -15.04 -2.20
CA PHE A 78 -1.49 -16.30 -2.77
C PHE A 78 -0.22 -16.11 -3.62
N PHE A 79 0.32 -14.91 -3.71
CA PHE A 79 1.53 -14.61 -4.45
C PHE A 79 2.41 -13.60 -3.66
N ASP A 80 3.51 -13.14 -4.24
CA ASP A 80 4.52 -12.30 -3.60
C ASP A 80 4.01 -10.88 -3.29
N SER A 81 2.96 -10.79 -2.46
CA SER A 81 2.39 -9.53 -1.94
C SER A 81 2.03 -9.71 -0.47
N ALA A 82 2.30 -8.70 0.33
CA ALA A 82 1.97 -8.69 1.75
C ALA A 82 0.46 -8.57 2.02
N ILE A 83 -0.31 -8.09 1.03
CA ILE A 83 -1.72 -7.77 1.19
C ILE A 83 -2.54 -8.57 0.19
N GLY A 84 -3.51 -9.33 0.69
CA GLY A 84 -4.40 -10.16 -0.13
C GLY A 84 -5.75 -9.52 -0.38
N GLY A 85 -6.55 -9.33 0.67
CA GLY A 85 -7.96 -8.96 0.54
C GLY A 85 -8.84 -10.10 0.05
N THR A 86 -10.11 -9.82 -0.18
CA THR A 86 -11.08 -10.83 -0.62
C THR A 86 -11.47 -10.70 -2.10
N GLY A 87 -11.18 -9.55 -2.70
CA GLY A 87 -11.63 -9.23 -4.05
C GLY A 87 -13.14 -9.14 -4.20
N PRO A 88 -13.63 -8.75 -5.39
CA PRO A 88 -15.06 -8.57 -5.64
C PRO A 88 -15.81 -9.89 -5.91
N HIS A 89 -15.13 -10.95 -6.35
CA HIS A 89 -15.74 -12.25 -6.64
C HIS A 89 -14.69 -13.36 -6.77
N PRO A 90 -15.06 -14.66 -6.78
CA PRO A 90 -14.12 -15.78 -6.76
C PRO A 90 -13.08 -15.81 -7.89
N MET A 91 -13.39 -15.23 -9.05
CA MET A 91 -12.43 -15.14 -10.18
C MET A 91 -11.44 -13.97 -10.04
N ALA A 92 -11.70 -13.05 -9.10
CA ALA A 92 -10.81 -11.96 -8.71
C ALA A 92 -10.80 -11.93 -7.17
N SER A 93 -10.22 -12.97 -6.59
CA SER A 93 -10.28 -13.29 -5.14
C SER A 93 -9.20 -12.59 -4.32
N MET A 94 -8.67 -11.48 -4.80
CA MET A 94 -7.64 -10.69 -4.15
C MET A 94 -7.91 -9.19 -4.35
N GLY A 95 -7.37 -8.37 -3.46
CA GLY A 95 -7.54 -6.93 -3.51
C GLY A 95 -8.88 -6.45 -2.94
N SER A 96 -9.25 -5.26 -3.35
CA SER A 96 -10.44 -4.56 -2.85
C SER A 96 -11.74 -5.28 -3.25
N GLY A 97 -12.66 -5.37 -2.31
CA GLY A 97 -13.97 -6.00 -2.50
C GLY A 97 -15.12 -5.06 -2.18
N PHE A 98 -16.27 -5.65 -1.89
CA PHE A 98 -17.48 -4.94 -1.48
C PHE A 98 -17.60 -4.78 0.05
N SER A 99 -16.56 -5.15 0.81
CA SER A 99 -16.50 -4.89 2.25
C SER A 99 -16.59 -3.39 2.50
N LYS A 100 -17.39 -3.02 3.49
CA LYS A 100 -17.60 -1.61 3.83
C LYS A 100 -16.65 -1.19 4.94
N ILE A 101 -16.11 0.01 4.80
CA ILE A 101 -15.31 0.66 5.85
C ILE A 101 -16.18 0.83 7.09
N ARG A 102 -15.63 0.49 8.25
CA ARG A 102 -16.24 0.75 9.54
C ARG A 102 -15.51 1.90 10.25
N ALA A 103 -16.25 2.61 11.08
CA ALA A 103 -15.65 3.64 11.90
C ALA A 103 -14.58 3.06 12.83
N ASN A 104 -13.47 3.78 12.97
CA ASN A 104 -12.37 3.45 13.89
C ASN A 104 -11.60 2.15 13.55
N GLU A 105 -11.80 1.58 12.37
CA GLU A 105 -10.98 0.47 11.87
C GLU A 105 -9.90 0.98 10.90
N PRO A 106 -8.69 0.38 10.93
CA PRO A 106 -7.64 0.74 9.99
C PRO A 106 -8.03 0.35 8.57
N VAL A 107 -7.74 1.23 7.63
CA VAL A 107 -7.88 1.00 6.18
C VAL A 107 -6.49 1.11 5.58
N LEU A 108 -6.01 0.03 5.01
CA LEU A 108 -4.76 0.01 4.29
C LEU A 108 -5.00 0.41 2.84
N VAL A 109 -4.26 1.39 2.37
CA VAL A 109 -4.33 1.95 1.03
C VAL A 109 -2.97 1.79 0.38
N ASP A 110 -2.85 0.82 -0.50
CA ASP A 110 -1.64 0.47 -1.22
C ASP A 110 -1.83 0.77 -2.70
N LEU A 111 -1.11 1.77 -3.19
CA LEU A 111 -1.32 2.31 -4.54
C LEU A 111 -0.06 2.22 -5.37
N VAL A 112 -0.23 1.80 -6.61
CA VAL A 112 0.84 1.73 -7.61
C VAL A 112 0.49 2.62 -8.80
N HIS A 113 1.44 3.43 -9.24
CA HIS A 113 1.35 4.21 -10.46
C HIS A 113 2.57 3.97 -11.34
N LEU A 114 2.35 3.89 -12.65
CA LEU A 114 3.40 3.75 -13.64
C LEU A 114 3.45 5.03 -14.49
N HIS A 115 4.46 5.86 -14.23
CA HIS A 115 4.69 7.09 -14.98
C HIS A 115 5.84 6.92 -15.96
N ARG A 116 5.56 7.02 -17.27
CA ARG A 116 6.56 6.92 -18.35
C ARG A 116 7.51 5.72 -18.24
N GLY A 117 6.99 4.60 -17.72
CA GLY A 117 7.76 3.36 -17.55
C GLY A 117 8.42 3.19 -16.18
N TYR A 118 8.30 4.17 -15.29
CA TYR A 118 8.81 4.10 -13.92
C TYR A 118 7.67 3.85 -12.92
N VAL A 119 7.86 2.85 -12.07
CA VAL A 119 6.87 2.47 -11.06
C VAL A 119 7.10 3.29 -9.80
N VAL A 120 6.01 3.83 -9.27
CA VAL A 120 5.92 4.39 -7.92
C VAL A 120 4.91 3.58 -7.15
N ASP A 121 5.31 3.08 -5.99
CA ASP A 121 4.54 2.17 -5.15
C ASP A 121 4.60 2.67 -3.71
N THR A 122 3.44 2.91 -3.10
CA THR A 122 3.37 3.52 -1.78
C THR A 122 2.13 3.07 -1.02
N THR A 123 2.33 2.67 0.22
CA THR A 123 1.25 2.32 1.15
C THR A 123 1.03 3.41 2.20
N ARG A 124 -0.22 3.67 2.55
CA ARG A 124 -0.64 4.56 3.65
C ARG A 124 -1.78 3.94 4.44
N MET A 125 -1.84 4.29 5.71
CA MET A 125 -2.96 3.90 6.57
C MET A 125 -3.96 5.04 6.71
N PHE A 126 -5.23 4.71 6.58
CA PHE A 126 -6.37 5.63 6.73
C PHE A 126 -7.30 5.11 7.82
N VAL A 127 -8.16 5.98 8.33
CA VAL A 127 -9.20 5.63 9.28
C VAL A 127 -10.41 6.55 9.11
N ALA A 128 -11.59 5.99 9.12
CA ALA A 128 -12.83 6.77 9.23
C ALA A 128 -13.13 7.02 10.71
N GLY A 129 -12.72 8.18 11.22
CA GLY A 129 -12.76 8.49 12.65
C GLY A 129 -11.39 8.51 13.30
N SER A 130 -11.18 7.76 14.38
CA SER A 130 -9.90 7.68 15.09
C SER A 130 -9.58 6.25 15.48
N LEU A 131 -8.30 5.90 15.42
CA LEU A 131 -7.80 4.60 15.87
C LEU A 131 -7.94 4.46 17.40
N SER A 132 -8.15 3.24 17.87
CA SER A 132 -7.98 2.92 19.29
C SER A 132 -6.50 3.06 19.67
N SER A 133 -6.23 3.19 20.98
CA SER A 133 -4.84 3.25 21.48
C SER A 133 -4.03 2.02 21.06
N GLU A 134 -4.64 0.83 21.07
CA GLU A 134 -4.01 -0.41 20.63
C GLU A 134 -3.59 -0.37 19.14
N TRP A 135 -4.46 0.11 18.26
CA TRP A 135 -4.13 0.25 16.86
C TRP A 135 -3.10 1.35 16.58
N GLN A 136 -3.17 2.45 17.37
CA GLN A 136 -2.19 3.53 17.25
C GLN A 136 -0.80 3.04 17.67
N GLU A 137 -0.69 2.33 18.79
CA GLU A 137 0.56 1.75 19.28
C GLU A 137 1.17 0.80 18.24
N ARG A 138 0.37 -0.11 17.68
CA ARG A 138 0.84 -1.02 16.61
C ARG A 138 1.32 -0.27 15.36
N LEU A 139 0.65 0.81 14.99
CA LEU A 139 1.07 1.65 13.87
C LEU A 139 2.39 2.34 14.15
N ASP A 140 2.55 2.90 15.35
CA ASP A 140 3.77 3.58 15.78
C ASP A 140 4.96 2.61 15.82
N ASP A 141 4.75 1.38 16.32
CA ASP A 141 5.75 0.31 16.29
C ASP A 141 6.18 -0.05 14.85
N MET A 142 5.23 -0.18 13.92
CA MET A 142 5.56 -0.48 12.52
C MET A 142 6.24 0.68 11.81
N ILE A 143 5.93 1.92 12.20
CA ILE A 143 6.66 3.11 11.73
C ILE A 143 8.11 3.05 12.23
N ALA A 144 8.34 2.73 13.50
CA ALA A 144 9.69 2.59 14.05
C ALA A 144 10.49 1.49 13.33
N VAL A 145 9.89 0.33 13.07
CA VAL A 145 10.53 -0.75 12.29
C VAL A 145 10.90 -0.28 10.88
N LYS A 146 9.98 0.43 10.20
CA LYS A 146 10.25 0.99 8.88
C LYS A 146 11.41 2.00 8.92
N GLU A 147 11.44 2.88 9.90
CA GLU A 147 12.49 3.89 10.05
C GLU A 147 13.84 3.25 10.29
N GLU A 148 13.92 2.22 11.14
CA GLU A 148 15.16 1.44 11.34
C GLU A 148 15.66 0.84 10.01
N VAL A 149 14.77 0.25 9.21
CA VAL A 149 15.15 -0.31 7.90
C VAL A 149 15.68 0.77 6.96
N VAL A 150 15.02 1.92 6.91
CA VAL A 150 15.44 3.06 6.06
C VAL A 150 16.80 3.59 6.51
N ASP A 151 16.99 3.79 7.80
CA ASP A 151 18.26 4.30 8.36
C ASP A 151 19.43 3.37 8.04
N VAL A 152 19.23 2.05 8.11
CA VAL A 152 20.25 1.06 7.74
C VAL A 152 20.61 1.15 6.26
N LEU A 153 19.61 1.31 5.39
CA LEU A 153 19.81 1.45 3.94
C LEU A 153 20.50 2.79 3.60
N ASP A 154 20.14 3.87 4.26
CA ASP A 154 20.76 5.20 4.07
C ASP A 154 22.23 5.24 4.49
N GLN A 155 22.63 4.38 5.42
CA GLN A 155 24.03 4.15 5.78
C GLN A 155 24.80 3.35 4.72
N GLY A 156 24.15 2.95 3.61
CA GLY A 156 24.75 2.16 2.54
C GLY A 156 24.96 0.69 2.88
N LYS A 157 24.26 0.16 3.88
CA LYS A 157 24.28 -1.26 4.24
C LYS A 157 23.52 -2.10 3.22
N ASP A 158 23.75 -3.40 3.25
CA ASP A 158 23.04 -4.32 2.35
C ASP A 158 21.61 -4.61 2.84
N CYS A 159 20.76 -5.04 1.90
CA CYS A 159 19.36 -5.37 2.18
C CYS A 159 19.20 -6.48 3.25
N SER A 160 20.16 -7.41 3.35
CA SER A 160 20.12 -8.47 4.36
C SER A 160 20.37 -7.93 5.76
N GLN A 161 21.20 -6.88 5.88
CA GLN A 161 21.42 -6.19 7.16
C GLN A 161 20.17 -5.41 7.56
N ALA A 162 19.59 -4.64 6.63
CA ALA A 162 18.36 -3.90 6.85
C ALA A 162 17.21 -4.83 7.30
N TRP A 163 17.05 -5.98 6.61
CA TRP A 163 16.05 -6.97 6.98
C TRP A 163 16.29 -7.53 8.40
N ARG A 164 17.52 -7.92 8.73
CA ARG A 164 17.84 -8.48 10.06
C ARG A 164 17.57 -7.48 11.19
N GLN A 165 17.91 -6.21 11.00
CA GLN A 165 17.71 -5.18 12.02
C GLN A 165 16.25 -4.84 12.19
N GLY A 166 15.50 -4.64 11.08
CA GLY A 166 14.05 -4.43 11.15
C GLY A 166 13.31 -5.62 11.77
N TYR A 167 13.69 -6.85 11.41
CA TYR A 167 13.10 -8.05 12.00
C TYR A 167 13.40 -8.17 13.51
N ALA A 168 14.64 -7.90 13.93
CA ALA A 168 15.01 -7.92 15.33
C ALA A 168 14.23 -6.89 16.17
N LEU A 169 14.05 -5.69 15.63
CA LEU A 169 13.22 -4.68 16.29
C LEU A 169 11.74 -5.11 16.35
N ALA A 170 11.21 -5.71 15.28
CA ALA A 170 9.85 -6.25 15.30
C ALA A 170 9.68 -7.37 16.34
N GLU A 171 10.69 -8.25 16.53
CA GLU A 171 10.71 -9.25 17.60
C GLU A 171 10.70 -8.61 18.99
N GLU A 172 11.53 -7.58 19.20
CA GLU A 172 11.61 -6.84 20.47
C GLU A 172 10.28 -6.18 20.84
N LEU A 173 9.58 -5.63 19.83
CA LEU A 173 8.25 -5.03 19.98
C LEU A 173 7.11 -6.07 20.06
N GLY A 174 7.40 -7.36 19.91
CA GLY A 174 6.42 -8.45 20.04
C GLY A 174 5.58 -8.71 18.79
N HIS A 175 6.02 -8.26 17.62
CA HIS A 175 5.27 -8.40 16.35
C HIS A 175 5.82 -9.46 15.40
N ALA A 176 6.96 -10.06 15.68
CA ALA A 176 7.50 -11.15 14.86
C ALA A 176 6.94 -12.50 15.35
N ASN A 177 6.24 -13.22 14.46
CA ASN A 177 5.74 -14.58 14.65
C ASN A 177 6.24 -15.48 13.52
#